data_b24f63b007615e050030bcea046f9731
#
_entry.id   b24f63b007615e050030bcea046f9731
#
_cell.length_a   1.000
_cell.length_b   1.000
_cell.length_c   1.000
_cell.angle_alpha   90.00
_cell.angle_beta   90.00
_cell.angle_gamma   90.00
#
_symmetry.space_group_name_H-M   'P 1'
#
loop_
_entity.id
_entity.type
_entity.pdbx_description
1 polymer ?
#
loop_
_entity_poly.entity_id
_entity_poly.type
_entity_poly.pdbx_seq_one_letter_code
_entity_poly.pdbx_strand_id
1 'polypeptide(L)'
;MMKFLRGITIKQTLLMASIVIMASCKSTKVVTGGTVDEKLSAKSVIKAHYQNQANFKTLNGKVRVSYSDGESSQNVSVSIRMEKDKAIWMSAPLGIVKAYITPDRVSFYNKLQNEYFDGDFSYLSELLGTEVDFSILQNLLTGQAIVDLRQEKYGIDLFEESYRLTPKLPGTLYKTLFRIEPKNYKMALQQLSQPLKNRLLEISYENYQILNKEILPNEIKIRAITKDNENNIALEFRNIELNGAVNFPYSIPKGFKEIEL
;
A
#
# COMPACT_ATOMS: atom_id res chain seq x y z
N MET A 1 24.47 -64.14 6.26
CA MET A 1 23.22 -63.81 5.63
C MET A 1 23.28 -62.34 5.18
N MET A 2 23.96 -62.14 4.09
CA MET A 2 24.26 -60.82 3.50
C MET A 2 23.88 -60.94 2.03
N LYS A 3 22.87 -60.18 1.61
CA LYS A 3 22.57 -59.83 0.21
C LYS A 3 21.17 -59.19 0.17
N PHE A 4 21.10 -57.86 0.16
CA PHE A 4 20.05 -57.11 -0.56
C PHE A 4 20.32 -55.60 -0.40
N LEU A 5 21.38 -55.11 -0.97
CA LEU A 5 21.60 -53.70 -1.24
C LEU A 5 22.44 -53.57 -2.53
N ARG A 6 21.78 -53.83 -3.64
CA ARG A 6 22.33 -53.51 -4.96
C ARG A 6 21.17 -53.11 -5.85
N GLY A 7 21.15 -51.83 -6.29
CA GLY A 7 20.32 -51.40 -7.43
C GLY A 7 19.54 -50.12 -7.33
N ILE A 8 19.99 -49.14 -6.55
CA ILE A 8 19.49 -47.79 -6.73
C ILE A 8 20.51 -47.07 -7.59
N THR A 9 20.24 -46.96 -8.89
CA THR A 9 21.09 -46.25 -9.83
C THR A 9 21.05 -44.75 -9.55
N ILE A 10 22.20 -44.07 -9.71
CA ILE A 10 22.38 -42.61 -9.52
C ILE A 10 21.31 -41.80 -10.26
N LYS A 11 20.74 -42.33 -11.35
CA LYS A 11 19.61 -41.72 -12.09
C LYS A 11 18.28 -41.70 -11.29
N GLN A 12 18.03 -42.69 -10.44
CA GLN A 12 16.80 -42.75 -9.62
C GLN A 12 16.91 -41.83 -8.40
N THR A 13 18.08 -41.65 -7.80
CA THR A 13 18.33 -40.67 -6.74
C THR A 13 18.27 -39.23 -7.26
N LEU A 14 18.73 -38.95 -8.48
CA LEU A 14 18.58 -37.62 -9.12
C LEU A 14 17.11 -37.30 -9.47
N LEU A 15 16.33 -38.31 -9.88
CA LEU A 15 14.92 -38.11 -10.20
C LEU A 15 14.06 -37.83 -8.94
N MET A 16 14.38 -38.51 -7.81
CA MET A 16 13.71 -38.22 -6.53
C MET A 16 14.09 -36.87 -5.94
N ALA A 17 15.34 -36.40 -6.08
CA ALA A 17 15.77 -35.09 -5.65
C ALA A 17 15.14 -33.96 -6.47
N SER A 18 14.80 -34.21 -7.75
CA SER A 18 14.14 -33.21 -8.62
C SER A 18 12.67 -32.98 -8.27
N ILE A 19 11.97 -33.95 -7.66
CA ILE A 19 10.54 -33.85 -7.31
C ILE A 19 10.30 -33.02 -6.03
N VAL A 20 11.29 -32.90 -5.15
CA VAL A 20 11.15 -32.19 -3.87
C VAL A 20 11.25 -30.64 -4.03
N ILE A 21 11.79 -30.15 -5.16
CA ILE A 21 12.01 -28.70 -5.37
C ILE A 21 10.74 -27.96 -5.88
N MET A 22 9.68 -28.68 -6.26
CA MET A 22 8.46 -28.08 -6.84
C MET A 22 7.39 -27.66 -5.84
N ALA A 23 7.60 -27.76 -4.52
CA ALA A 23 6.55 -27.60 -3.51
C ALA A 23 6.60 -26.28 -2.72
N SER A 24 7.25 -25.20 -3.21
CA SER A 24 7.33 -23.94 -2.45
C SER A 24 6.90 -22.70 -3.22
N CYS A 25 5.89 -22.80 -4.07
CA CYS A 25 5.13 -21.61 -4.48
C CYS A 25 3.98 -21.42 -3.50
N LYS A 26 4.16 -20.60 -2.46
CA LYS A 26 3.04 -20.02 -1.71
C LYS A 26 2.31 -19.07 -2.66
N SER A 27 1.30 -19.58 -3.35
CA SER A 27 0.35 -18.77 -4.10
C SER A 27 -0.35 -17.84 -3.13
N THR A 28 -0.12 -16.55 -3.25
CA THR A 28 -0.85 -15.53 -2.50
C THR A 28 -2.30 -15.58 -2.96
N LYS A 29 -3.23 -15.94 -2.08
CA LYS A 29 -4.66 -15.94 -2.41
C LYS A 29 -5.11 -14.49 -2.54
N VAL A 30 -5.45 -14.09 -3.75
CA VAL A 30 -6.14 -12.83 -4.02
C VAL A 30 -7.59 -12.96 -3.53
N VAL A 31 -8.04 -11.96 -2.77
CA VAL A 31 -9.37 -11.97 -2.14
C VAL A 31 -10.08 -10.67 -2.44
N THR A 32 -10.84 -10.66 -3.52
CA THR A 32 -11.76 -9.58 -3.89
C THR A 32 -13.11 -10.16 -4.23
N GLY A 33 -14.17 -9.33 -4.17
CA GLY A 33 -15.55 -9.70 -4.51
C GLY A 33 -16.38 -10.07 -3.28
N GLY A 34 -17.60 -10.41 -3.50
CA GLY A 34 -18.62 -10.73 -2.50
C GLY A 34 -19.96 -10.18 -2.94
N THR A 35 -21.06 -10.68 -2.36
CA THR A 35 -22.40 -10.16 -2.62
C THR A 35 -22.71 -9.03 -1.64
N VAL A 36 -23.16 -7.89 -2.13
CA VAL A 36 -23.59 -6.76 -1.29
C VAL A 36 -24.91 -7.09 -0.58
N ASP A 37 -25.01 -6.77 0.70
CA ASP A 37 -26.27 -6.80 1.44
C ASP A 37 -26.91 -5.39 1.39
N GLU A 38 -27.95 -5.25 0.60
CA GLU A 38 -28.68 -4.00 0.40
C GLU A 38 -29.34 -3.43 1.66
N LYS A 39 -29.46 -4.24 2.72
CA LYS A 39 -30.07 -3.84 3.98
C LYS A 39 -29.10 -3.18 4.95
N LEU A 40 -27.81 -3.21 4.67
CA LEU A 40 -26.81 -2.64 5.55
C LEU A 40 -26.85 -1.10 5.53
N SER A 41 -26.80 -0.52 6.70
CA SER A 41 -26.65 0.94 6.85
C SER A 41 -25.18 1.38 6.68
N ALA A 42 -24.95 2.64 6.28
CA ALA A 42 -23.61 3.22 6.23
C ALA A 42 -22.84 3.03 7.56
N LYS A 43 -23.52 3.21 8.70
CA LYS A 43 -22.94 3.00 10.03
C LYS A 43 -22.47 1.55 10.24
N SER A 44 -23.24 0.59 9.76
CA SER A 44 -22.89 -0.85 9.89
C SER A 44 -21.67 -1.18 9.03
N VAL A 45 -21.62 -0.69 7.79
CA VAL A 45 -20.50 -0.90 6.86
C VAL A 45 -19.22 -0.23 7.39
N ILE A 46 -19.32 1.00 7.87
CA ILE A 46 -18.19 1.72 8.49
C ILE A 46 -17.67 0.96 9.72
N LYS A 47 -18.59 0.50 10.59
CA LYS A 47 -18.20 -0.31 11.76
C LYS A 47 -17.46 -1.58 11.35
N ALA A 48 -17.98 -2.30 10.35
CA ALA A 48 -17.36 -3.50 9.83
C ALA A 48 -15.96 -3.21 9.22
N HIS A 49 -15.80 -2.09 8.49
CA HIS A 49 -14.50 -1.66 7.98
C HIS A 49 -13.46 -1.52 9.10
N TYR A 50 -13.78 -0.81 10.18
CA TYR A 50 -12.86 -0.63 11.31
C TYR A 50 -12.63 -1.92 12.11
N GLN A 51 -13.60 -2.81 12.20
CA GLN A 51 -13.43 -4.12 12.86
C GLN A 51 -12.52 -5.08 12.05
N ASN A 52 -12.41 -4.87 10.75
CA ASN A 52 -11.56 -5.66 9.85
C ASN A 52 -10.21 -4.99 9.54
N GLN A 53 -9.76 -4.05 10.36
CA GLN A 53 -8.40 -3.50 10.24
C GLN A 53 -7.35 -4.59 10.43
N ALA A 54 -6.28 -4.54 9.62
CA ALA A 54 -5.18 -5.48 9.78
C ALA A 54 -4.45 -5.24 11.11
N ASN A 55 -4.29 -6.31 11.88
CA ASN A 55 -3.62 -6.29 13.17
C ASN A 55 -2.20 -6.86 13.04
N PHE A 56 -1.23 -5.99 12.86
CA PHE A 56 0.18 -6.34 12.80
C PHE A 56 1.03 -5.29 13.54
N LYS A 57 2.22 -5.69 13.96
CA LYS A 57 3.21 -4.79 14.58
C LYS A 57 4.20 -4.30 13.53
N THR A 58 4.69 -5.21 12.71
CA THR A 58 5.68 -4.91 11.68
C THR A 58 5.30 -5.57 10.35
N LEU A 59 5.72 -4.94 9.28
CA LEU A 59 5.62 -5.43 7.91
C LEU A 59 7.00 -5.34 7.26
N ASN A 60 7.42 -6.38 6.56
CA ASN A 60 8.62 -6.40 5.76
C ASN A 60 8.33 -7.06 4.41
N GLY A 61 8.92 -6.54 3.33
CA GLY A 61 8.73 -7.13 2.01
C GLY A 61 9.28 -6.28 0.88
N LYS A 62 8.71 -6.46 -0.31
CA LYS A 62 9.04 -5.70 -1.51
C LYS A 62 7.79 -5.06 -2.10
N VAL A 63 7.96 -3.90 -2.70
CA VAL A 63 6.95 -3.21 -3.47
C VAL A 63 7.52 -2.88 -4.84
N ARG A 64 6.84 -3.29 -5.91
CA ARG A 64 7.09 -2.73 -7.23
C ARG A 64 6.33 -1.40 -7.29
N VAL A 65 7.06 -0.33 -7.52
CA VAL A 65 6.55 1.02 -7.69
C VAL A 65 6.63 1.37 -9.17
N SER A 66 5.50 1.71 -9.77
CA SER A 66 5.41 2.31 -11.10
C SER A 66 4.93 3.74 -10.91
N TYR A 67 5.67 4.70 -11.43
CA TYR A 67 5.36 6.13 -11.37
C TYR A 67 5.30 6.70 -12.77
N SER A 68 4.34 7.57 -13.04
CA SER A 68 4.28 8.39 -14.25
C SER A 68 3.67 9.75 -13.94
N ASP A 69 4.27 10.79 -14.49
CA ASP A 69 3.79 12.19 -14.46
C ASP A 69 3.21 12.66 -15.81
N GLY A 70 2.97 11.70 -16.73
CA GLY A 70 2.49 12.00 -18.08
C GLY A 70 3.60 12.25 -19.10
N GLU A 71 4.78 12.68 -18.69
CA GLU A 71 5.95 12.92 -19.57
C GLU A 71 6.96 11.77 -19.45
N SER A 72 7.16 11.28 -18.23
CA SER A 72 8.09 10.19 -17.92
C SER A 72 7.40 9.03 -17.22
N SER A 73 8.01 7.85 -17.30
CA SER A 73 7.55 6.66 -16.58
C SER A 73 8.74 5.90 -16.01
N GLN A 74 8.63 5.51 -14.75
CA GLN A 74 9.67 4.79 -14.03
C GLN A 74 9.09 3.58 -13.33
N ASN A 75 9.84 2.48 -13.32
CA ASN A 75 9.51 1.26 -12.61
C ASN A 75 10.68 0.83 -11.74
N VAL A 76 10.45 0.67 -10.46
CA VAL A 76 11.49 0.23 -9.52
C VAL A 76 10.90 -0.75 -8.50
N SER A 77 11.70 -1.75 -8.12
CA SER A 77 11.33 -2.65 -7.02
C SER A 77 12.07 -2.21 -5.77
N VAL A 78 11.36 -1.81 -4.73
CA VAL A 78 11.92 -1.34 -3.47
C VAL A 78 11.65 -2.33 -2.35
N SER A 79 12.58 -2.45 -1.41
CA SER A 79 12.29 -3.08 -0.12
C SER A 79 11.48 -2.12 0.73
N ILE A 80 10.44 -2.62 1.40
CA ILE A 80 9.63 -1.85 2.35
C ILE A 80 9.71 -2.50 3.72
N ARG A 81 9.81 -1.68 4.75
CA ARG A 81 9.66 -2.07 6.15
C ARG A 81 8.79 -1.04 6.85
N MET A 82 7.88 -1.52 7.67
CA MET A 82 7.01 -0.67 8.46
C MET A 82 6.94 -1.21 9.90
N GLU A 83 7.08 -0.33 10.87
CA GLU A 83 6.62 -0.56 12.23
C GLU A 83 5.39 0.31 12.44
N LYS A 84 4.25 -0.32 12.71
CA LYS A 84 2.95 0.34 12.78
C LYS A 84 3.00 1.50 13.78
N ASP A 85 2.47 2.64 13.35
CA ASP A 85 2.38 3.90 14.09
C ASP A 85 3.74 4.53 14.47
N LYS A 86 4.86 4.02 13.90
CA LYS A 86 6.20 4.52 14.26
C LYS A 86 7.07 4.87 13.07
N ALA A 87 7.18 4.00 12.07
CA ALA A 87 8.10 4.23 10.97
C ALA A 87 7.73 3.47 9.70
N ILE A 88 8.01 4.08 8.56
CA ILE A 88 8.00 3.47 7.24
C ILE A 88 9.38 3.71 6.61
N TRP A 89 10.01 2.65 6.15
CA TRP A 89 11.31 2.70 5.49
C TRP A 89 11.23 2.01 4.14
N MET A 90 11.82 2.64 3.13
CA MET A 90 11.88 2.11 1.78
C MET A 90 13.30 2.23 1.23
N SER A 91 13.73 1.24 0.42
CA SER A 91 15.03 1.26 -0.22
C SER A 91 14.98 0.63 -1.60
N ALA A 92 15.38 1.39 -2.61
CA ALA A 92 15.66 0.88 -3.95
C ALA A 92 16.92 0.00 -3.94
N PRO A 93 17.15 -0.83 -4.99
CA PRO A 93 18.34 -1.68 -5.10
C PRO A 93 19.63 -0.87 -4.89
N LEU A 94 20.61 -1.49 -4.22
CA LEU A 94 21.90 -0.89 -3.86
C LEU A 94 21.79 0.41 -3.03
N GLY A 95 20.58 0.70 -2.50
CA GLY A 95 20.33 1.93 -1.76
C GLY A 95 20.54 3.21 -2.60
N ILE A 96 20.19 3.15 -3.88
CA ILE A 96 20.23 4.30 -4.80
C ILE A 96 19.25 5.38 -4.32
N VAL A 97 18.04 4.97 -3.93
CA VAL A 97 17.06 5.81 -3.25
C VAL A 97 16.71 5.15 -1.93
N LYS A 98 16.69 5.92 -0.86
CA LYS A 98 16.11 5.47 0.42
C LYS A 98 15.19 6.55 0.97
N ALA A 99 14.13 6.10 1.64
CA ALA A 99 13.24 6.95 2.41
C ALA A 99 13.07 6.39 3.82
N TYR A 100 12.95 7.30 4.78
CA TYR A 100 12.64 7.01 6.18
C TYR A 100 11.61 8.03 6.67
N ILE A 101 10.43 7.55 7.03
CA ILE A 101 9.28 8.36 7.38
C ILE A 101 8.84 7.98 8.79
N THR A 102 8.70 8.98 9.65
CA THR A 102 8.19 8.87 11.02
C THR A 102 6.98 9.79 11.18
N PRO A 103 6.23 9.74 12.31
CA PRO A 103 5.09 10.63 12.52
C PRO A 103 5.40 12.12 12.31
N ASP A 104 6.62 12.54 12.59
CA ASP A 104 7.02 13.95 12.58
C ASP A 104 7.96 14.33 11.44
N ARG A 105 8.38 13.36 10.61
CA ARG A 105 9.46 13.60 9.64
C ARG A 105 9.34 12.74 8.39
N VAL A 106 9.58 13.34 7.26
CA VAL A 106 9.82 12.69 5.96
C VAL A 106 11.26 12.96 5.57
N SER A 107 12.05 11.91 5.37
CA SER A 107 13.42 12.04 4.93
C SER A 107 13.71 11.04 3.82
N PHE A 108 14.28 11.48 2.71
CA PHE A 108 14.73 10.60 1.64
C PHE A 108 15.96 11.18 0.93
N TYR A 109 16.68 10.31 0.25
CA TYR A 109 17.75 10.74 -0.65
C TYR A 109 17.72 9.96 -1.97
N ASN A 110 18.27 10.59 -3.02
CA ASN A 110 18.48 10.01 -4.33
C ASN A 110 19.94 10.18 -4.77
N LYS A 111 20.69 9.07 -4.85
CA LYS A 111 22.09 9.07 -5.26
C LYS A 111 22.32 9.41 -6.74
N LEU A 112 21.31 9.19 -7.59
CA LEU A 112 21.44 9.50 -9.03
C LEU A 112 21.49 11.00 -9.27
N GLN A 113 20.80 11.76 -8.43
CA GLN A 113 20.71 13.23 -8.51
C GLN A 113 21.61 13.92 -7.48
N ASN A 114 22.20 13.15 -6.52
CA ASN A 114 22.92 13.67 -5.37
C ASN A 114 22.11 14.66 -4.54
N GLU A 115 20.82 14.32 -4.34
CA GLU A 115 19.85 15.17 -3.64
C GLU A 115 19.21 14.43 -2.49
N TYR A 116 18.75 15.18 -1.50
CA TYR A 116 17.94 14.68 -0.38
C TYR A 116 16.86 15.68 0.00
N PHE A 117 15.82 15.17 0.63
CA PHE A 117 14.83 15.93 1.36
C PHE A 117 14.83 15.49 2.82
N ASP A 118 14.70 16.44 3.73
CA ASP A 118 14.67 16.18 5.15
C ASP A 118 13.81 17.23 5.86
N GLY A 119 12.50 16.94 5.98
CA GLY A 119 11.51 17.90 6.46
C GLY A 119 10.25 17.24 6.98
N ASP A 120 9.17 17.98 6.92
CA ASP A 120 7.82 17.53 7.27
C ASP A 120 7.13 16.83 6.08
N PHE A 121 5.81 16.69 6.15
CA PHE A 121 5.01 16.04 5.10
C PHE A 121 4.70 16.93 3.89
N SER A 122 5.24 18.13 3.79
CA SER A 122 4.99 19.07 2.69
C SER A 122 5.31 18.48 1.32
N TYR A 123 6.45 17.81 1.18
CA TYR A 123 6.85 17.13 -0.06
C TYR A 123 5.81 16.09 -0.52
N LEU A 124 5.35 15.23 0.39
CA LEU A 124 4.34 14.23 0.06
C LEU A 124 2.97 14.86 -0.20
N SER A 125 2.65 15.94 0.50
CA SER A 125 1.41 16.68 0.31
C SER A 125 1.37 17.38 -1.05
N GLU A 126 2.49 17.89 -1.53
CA GLU A 126 2.61 18.45 -2.88
C GLU A 126 2.49 17.37 -3.94
N LEU A 127 3.20 16.25 -3.79
CA LEU A 127 3.16 15.11 -4.71
C LEU A 127 1.75 14.53 -4.86
N LEU A 128 0.99 14.44 -3.77
CA LEU A 128 -0.37 13.87 -3.73
C LEU A 128 -1.46 14.93 -3.93
N GLY A 129 -1.11 16.20 -4.00
CA GLY A 129 -2.05 17.30 -4.22
C GLY A 129 -3.01 17.56 -3.06
N THR A 130 -2.76 17.01 -1.88
CA THR A 130 -3.56 17.18 -0.67
C THR A 130 -2.70 17.07 0.58
N GLU A 131 -3.17 17.60 1.71
CA GLU A 131 -2.49 17.46 2.98
C GLU A 131 -2.38 15.98 3.37
N VAL A 132 -1.18 15.55 3.70
CA VAL A 132 -0.84 14.19 4.10
C VAL A 132 -0.03 14.22 5.40
N ASP A 133 -0.32 13.29 6.29
CA ASP A 133 0.47 12.99 7.48
C ASP A 133 0.86 11.50 7.50
N PHE A 134 1.56 11.08 8.54
CA PHE A 134 1.96 9.69 8.73
C PHE A 134 0.78 8.73 8.77
N SER A 135 -0.29 9.11 9.46
CA SER A 135 -1.49 8.28 9.60
C SER A 135 -2.19 8.07 8.25
N ILE A 136 -2.34 9.13 7.47
CA ILE A 136 -2.91 9.08 6.12
C ILE A 136 -2.06 8.17 5.23
N LEU A 137 -0.73 8.33 5.23
CA LEU A 137 0.18 7.50 4.45
C LEU A 137 0.12 6.03 4.88
N GLN A 138 0.16 5.75 6.18
CA GLN A 138 0.04 4.38 6.70
C GLN A 138 -1.31 3.75 6.34
N ASN A 139 -2.40 4.49 6.51
CA ASN A 139 -3.75 4.04 6.17
C ASN A 139 -3.88 3.73 4.67
N LEU A 140 -3.34 4.59 3.81
CA LEU A 140 -3.27 4.37 2.37
C LEU A 140 -2.55 3.04 2.06
N LEU A 141 -1.37 2.82 2.61
CA LEU A 141 -0.57 1.61 2.36
C LEU A 141 -1.20 0.33 2.93
N THR A 142 -2.07 0.44 3.91
CA THR A 142 -2.72 -0.70 4.58
C THR A 142 -4.18 -0.93 4.18
N GLY A 143 -4.71 -0.15 3.22
CA GLY A 143 -6.08 -0.28 2.73
C GLY A 143 -7.14 0.20 3.72
N GLN A 144 -6.78 1.18 4.55
CA GLN A 144 -7.69 1.82 5.50
C GLN A 144 -8.19 3.16 4.94
N ALA A 145 -9.29 3.65 5.50
CA ALA A 145 -9.78 4.98 5.17
C ALA A 145 -8.75 6.06 5.53
N ILE A 146 -8.45 6.94 4.56
CA ILE A 146 -7.50 8.06 4.76
C ILE A 146 -8.06 9.16 5.66
N VAL A 147 -9.37 9.18 5.89
CA VAL A 147 -10.05 10.04 6.88
C VAL A 147 -10.83 9.18 7.86
N ASP A 148 -11.11 9.70 9.04
CA ASP A 148 -11.94 8.97 10.00
C ASP A 148 -13.42 9.05 9.61
N LEU A 149 -13.94 7.98 9.00
CA LEU A 149 -15.33 7.88 8.55
C LEU A 149 -16.36 7.97 9.70
N ARG A 150 -15.95 7.90 10.95
CA ARG A 150 -16.85 8.01 12.12
C ARG A 150 -17.17 9.45 12.48
N GLN A 151 -16.41 10.41 11.96
CA GLN A 151 -16.57 11.85 12.26
C GLN A 151 -17.77 12.48 11.52
N GLU A 152 -18.26 11.84 10.46
CA GLU A 152 -19.31 12.37 9.62
C GLU A 152 -20.47 11.38 9.44
N LYS A 153 -21.60 11.88 8.95
CA LYS A 153 -22.74 11.05 8.54
C LYS A 153 -22.67 10.79 7.05
N TYR A 154 -22.77 9.54 6.66
CA TYR A 154 -22.72 9.11 5.25
C TYR A 154 -24.11 8.63 4.78
N GLY A 155 -24.45 8.95 3.52
CA GLY A 155 -25.36 8.19 2.70
C GLY A 155 -24.67 6.92 2.22
N ILE A 156 -25.47 5.90 1.87
CA ILE A 156 -24.99 4.65 1.30
C ILE A 156 -25.84 4.29 0.10
N ASP A 157 -25.22 3.89 -0.97
CA ASP A 157 -25.82 3.23 -2.11
C ASP A 157 -24.89 2.14 -2.65
N LEU A 158 -25.32 1.43 -3.67
CA LEU A 158 -24.54 0.35 -4.27
C LEU A 158 -23.97 0.83 -5.61
N PHE A 159 -22.70 0.53 -5.82
CA PHE A 159 -22.01 0.85 -7.06
C PHE A 159 -20.95 -0.22 -7.38
N GLU A 160 -21.03 -0.85 -8.54
CA GLU A 160 -20.08 -1.88 -8.98
C GLU A 160 -19.75 -2.92 -7.90
N GLU A 161 -20.76 -3.60 -7.39
CA GLU A 161 -20.64 -4.65 -6.34
C GLU A 161 -19.94 -4.16 -5.05
N SER A 162 -19.99 -2.87 -4.75
CA SER A 162 -19.43 -2.27 -3.55
C SER A 162 -20.41 -1.32 -2.86
N TYR A 163 -20.19 -1.07 -1.59
CA TYR A 163 -20.90 -0.04 -0.82
C TYR A 163 -20.25 1.31 -1.12
N ARG A 164 -21.00 2.23 -1.75
CA ARG A 164 -20.55 3.60 -1.96
C ARG A 164 -21.05 4.49 -0.82
N LEU A 165 -20.11 5.14 -0.16
CA LEU A 165 -20.37 6.09 0.93
C LEU A 165 -20.10 7.51 0.46
N THR A 166 -21.07 8.39 0.65
CA THR A 166 -20.96 9.83 0.38
C THR A 166 -21.39 10.63 1.59
N PRO A 167 -20.68 11.71 1.98
CA PRO A 167 -21.10 12.56 3.09
C PRO A 167 -22.53 13.09 2.87
N LYS A 168 -23.37 13.07 3.90
CA LYS A 168 -24.72 13.65 3.84
C LYS A 168 -24.69 15.18 3.79
N LEU A 169 -23.67 15.77 4.38
CA LEU A 169 -23.39 17.21 4.33
C LEU A 169 -22.05 17.38 3.62
N PRO A 170 -22.07 17.59 2.29
CA PRO A 170 -20.83 17.77 1.56
C PRO A 170 -20.12 19.05 2.01
N GLY A 171 -18.83 18.92 2.34
CA GLY A 171 -18.00 20.09 2.64
C GLY A 171 -17.91 21.04 1.46
N THR A 172 -17.74 22.33 1.74
CA THR A 172 -17.57 23.36 0.69
C THR A 172 -16.20 23.30 0.06
N LEU A 173 -15.16 22.91 0.81
CA LEU A 173 -13.76 22.87 0.37
C LEU A 173 -13.37 21.51 -0.19
N TYR A 174 -13.92 20.43 0.37
CA TYR A 174 -13.58 19.06 0.01
C TYR A 174 -14.83 18.26 -0.33
N LYS A 175 -14.74 17.44 -1.35
CA LYS A 175 -15.70 16.38 -1.66
C LYS A 175 -15.02 15.04 -1.51
N THR A 176 -15.62 14.12 -0.78
CA THR A 176 -15.10 12.78 -0.57
C THR A 176 -16.07 11.71 -1.07
N LEU A 177 -15.52 10.59 -1.52
CA LEU A 177 -16.27 9.41 -1.88
C LEU A 177 -15.46 8.19 -1.47
N PHE A 178 -16.13 7.19 -0.88
CA PHE A 178 -15.48 5.94 -0.49
C PHE A 178 -16.27 4.77 -1.04
N ARG A 179 -15.57 3.75 -1.51
CA ARG A 179 -16.14 2.47 -1.88
C ARG A 179 -15.53 1.39 -1.01
N ILE A 180 -16.38 0.57 -0.41
CA ILE A 180 -16.01 -0.53 0.48
C ILE A 180 -16.48 -1.83 -0.14
N GLU A 181 -15.56 -2.79 -0.35
CA GLU A 181 -15.91 -4.10 -0.87
C GLU A 181 -16.65 -4.95 0.19
N PRO A 182 -17.64 -5.76 -0.22
CA PRO A 182 -18.58 -6.38 0.71
C PRO A 182 -18.03 -7.59 1.48
N LYS A 183 -17.00 -8.27 0.96
CA LYS A 183 -16.52 -9.52 1.53
C LYS A 183 -15.75 -9.35 2.83
N ASN A 184 -14.82 -8.40 2.84
CA ASN A 184 -13.90 -8.16 3.96
C ASN A 184 -14.02 -6.73 4.50
N TYR A 185 -14.92 -5.93 3.94
CA TYR A 185 -15.13 -4.51 4.27
C TYR A 185 -13.86 -3.68 4.15
N LYS A 186 -13.01 -4.00 3.16
CA LYS A 186 -11.80 -3.21 2.84
C LYS A 186 -12.13 -2.09 1.85
N MET A 187 -11.29 -1.08 1.78
CA MET A 187 -11.44 -0.04 0.77
C MET A 187 -11.31 -0.62 -0.63
N ALA A 188 -12.24 -0.31 -1.53
CA ALA A 188 -12.10 -0.54 -2.95
C ALA A 188 -11.62 0.72 -3.65
N LEU A 189 -12.11 1.89 -3.18
CA LEU A 189 -11.72 3.19 -3.73
C LEU A 189 -11.92 4.28 -2.68
N GLN A 190 -11.07 5.28 -2.73
CA GLN A 190 -11.20 6.53 -1.95
C GLN A 190 -10.90 7.71 -2.87
N GLN A 191 -11.73 8.71 -2.80
CA GLN A 191 -11.53 9.97 -3.52
C GLN A 191 -11.61 11.16 -2.55
N LEU A 192 -10.67 12.07 -2.71
CA LEU A 192 -10.67 13.38 -2.09
C LEU A 192 -10.49 14.43 -3.19
N SER A 193 -11.50 15.26 -3.39
CA SER A 193 -11.50 16.31 -4.42
C SER A 193 -11.60 17.69 -3.80
N GLN A 194 -10.84 18.63 -4.34
CA GLN A 194 -10.89 20.07 -4.07
C GLN A 194 -11.24 20.82 -5.37
N PRO A 195 -12.53 20.92 -5.76
CA PRO A 195 -12.90 21.45 -7.07
C PRO A 195 -12.41 22.89 -7.31
N LEU A 196 -12.41 23.73 -6.28
CA LEU A 196 -11.96 25.12 -6.38
C LEU A 196 -10.44 25.24 -6.64
N LYS A 197 -9.67 24.20 -6.31
CA LYS A 197 -8.22 24.15 -6.53
C LYS A 197 -7.85 23.24 -7.71
N ASN A 198 -8.83 22.67 -8.41
CA ASN A 198 -8.62 21.65 -9.45
C ASN A 198 -7.72 20.51 -8.98
N ARG A 199 -7.98 19.99 -7.77
CA ARG A 199 -7.21 18.87 -7.20
C ARG A 199 -8.11 17.65 -6.98
N LEU A 200 -7.57 16.48 -7.31
CA LEU A 200 -8.18 15.18 -7.06
C LEU A 200 -7.10 14.19 -6.60
N LEU A 201 -7.31 13.57 -5.48
CA LEU A 201 -6.61 12.35 -5.09
C LEU A 201 -7.59 11.18 -5.17
N GLU A 202 -7.27 10.19 -5.99
CA GLU A 202 -7.98 8.93 -6.11
C GLU A 202 -7.05 7.78 -5.76
N ILE A 203 -7.51 6.88 -4.90
CA ILE A 203 -6.78 5.70 -4.49
C ILE A 203 -7.68 4.51 -4.72
N SER A 204 -7.30 3.60 -5.61
CA SER A 204 -8.01 2.35 -5.85
C SER A 204 -7.20 1.14 -5.38
N TYR A 205 -7.91 0.14 -4.88
CA TYR A 205 -7.35 -1.10 -4.37
C TYR A 205 -7.87 -2.24 -5.23
N GLU A 206 -7.04 -2.67 -6.18
CA GLU A 206 -7.44 -3.67 -7.18
C GLU A 206 -7.58 -5.05 -6.57
N ASN A 207 -6.65 -5.39 -5.69
CA ASN A 207 -6.57 -6.71 -5.08
C ASN A 207 -6.13 -6.65 -3.63
N TYR A 208 -6.60 -7.62 -2.84
CA TYR A 208 -6.17 -7.87 -1.47
C TYR A 208 -5.55 -9.26 -1.34
N GLN A 209 -4.61 -9.42 -0.42
CA GLN A 209 -3.93 -10.67 -0.11
C GLN A 209 -4.12 -11.05 1.36
N ILE A 210 -4.14 -12.35 1.63
CA ILE A 210 -4.23 -12.88 3.00
C ILE A 210 -2.82 -13.26 3.48
N LEU A 211 -2.40 -12.65 4.57
CA LEU A 211 -1.10 -12.84 5.22
C LEU A 211 -1.31 -13.22 6.68
N ASN A 212 -1.12 -14.46 7.05
CA ASN A 212 -1.31 -14.93 8.45
C ASN A 212 -2.68 -14.54 9.05
N LYS A 213 -3.77 -14.67 8.28
CA LYS A 213 -5.14 -14.26 8.60
C LYS A 213 -5.42 -12.75 8.47
N GLU A 214 -4.41 -11.91 8.35
CA GLU A 214 -4.57 -10.49 8.08
C GLU A 214 -4.80 -10.24 6.59
N ILE A 215 -5.62 -9.24 6.26
CA ILE A 215 -5.95 -8.87 4.88
C ILE A 215 -5.37 -7.50 4.61
N LEU A 216 -4.40 -7.44 3.68
CA LEU A 216 -3.70 -6.23 3.27
C LEU A 216 -3.78 -6.05 1.75
N PRO A 217 -3.63 -4.83 1.23
CA PRO A 217 -3.58 -4.60 -0.20
C PRO A 217 -2.47 -5.44 -0.87
N ASN A 218 -2.76 -5.95 -2.06
CA ASN A 218 -1.75 -6.51 -2.95
C ASN A 218 -1.37 -5.49 -4.02
N GLU A 219 -2.36 -4.74 -4.51
CA GLU A 219 -2.16 -3.71 -5.52
C GLU A 219 -2.93 -2.44 -5.16
N ILE A 220 -2.24 -1.30 -5.21
CA ILE A 220 -2.80 0.03 -4.97
C ILE A 220 -2.46 0.89 -6.18
N LYS A 221 -3.45 1.60 -6.73
CA LYS A 221 -3.25 2.64 -7.73
C LYS A 221 -3.63 3.99 -7.14
N ILE A 222 -2.79 4.96 -7.32
CA ILE A 222 -2.96 6.34 -6.85
C ILE A 222 -2.91 7.24 -8.05
N ARG A 223 -3.92 8.06 -8.21
CA ARG A 223 -4.00 9.12 -9.22
C ARG A 223 -4.15 10.44 -8.50
N ALA A 224 -3.13 11.27 -8.62
CA ALA A 224 -3.10 12.60 -8.04
C ALA A 224 -3.12 13.65 -9.15
N ILE A 225 -4.20 14.43 -9.23
CA ILE A 225 -4.38 15.50 -10.21
C ILE A 225 -4.27 16.82 -9.48
N THR A 226 -3.45 17.70 -9.99
CA THR A 226 -3.38 19.11 -9.63
C THR A 226 -3.74 19.94 -10.86
N LYS A 227 -3.78 21.27 -10.72
CA LYS A 227 -4.08 22.17 -11.85
C LYS A 227 -3.17 21.91 -13.06
N ASP A 228 -1.90 21.61 -12.81
CA ASP A 228 -0.85 21.61 -13.84
C ASP A 228 -0.24 20.21 -14.07
N ASN A 229 -0.50 19.24 -13.18
CA ASN A 229 0.14 17.93 -13.22
C ASN A 229 -0.85 16.78 -12.92
N GLU A 230 -0.57 15.61 -13.49
CA GLU A 230 -1.19 14.35 -13.12
C GLU A 230 -0.11 13.31 -12.80
N ASN A 231 -0.07 12.86 -11.55
CA ASN A 231 0.81 11.79 -11.09
C ASN A 231 0.03 10.48 -10.97
N ASN A 232 0.53 9.45 -11.59
CA ASN A 232 0.00 8.09 -11.50
C ASN A 232 1.04 7.20 -10.82
N ILE A 233 0.66 6.56 -9.69
CA ILE A 233 1.53 5.67 -8.92
C ILE A 233 0.82 4.35 -8.77
N ALA A 234 1.48 3.25 -9.16
CA ALA A 234 1.00 1.91 -8.86
C ALA A 234 1.99 1.20 -7.93
N LEU A 235 1.45 0.57 -6.89
CA LEU A 235 2.19 -0.18 -5.88
C LEU A 235 1.74 -1.63 -5.92
N GLU A 236 2.64 -2.56 -6.21
CA GLU A 236 2.39 -4.00 -6.15
C GLU A 236 3.24 -4.61 -5.04
N PHE A 237 2.57 -5.10 -3.99
CA PHE A 237 3.21 -5.70 -2.82
C PHE A 237 3.59 -7.15 -3.07
N ARG A 238 4.83 -7.52 -2.77
CA ARG A 238 5.39 -8.86 -2.99
C ARG A 238 6.16 -9.36 -1.79
N ASN A 239 6.04 -10.66 -1.52
CA ASN A 239 6.80 -11.32 -0.46
C ASN A 239 6.68 -10.60 0.89
N ILE A 240 5.44 -10.24 1.26
CA ILE A 240 5.17 -9.53 2.51
C ILE A 240 5.15 -10.53 3.66
N GLU A 241 5.88 -10.19 4.70
CA GLU A 241 5.92 -10.88 5.99
C GLU A 241 5.47 -9.92 7.09
N LEU A 242 4.65 -10.43 8.01
CA LEU A 242 4.14 -9.67 9.15
C LEU A 242 4.77 -10.16 10.45
N ASN A 243 4.96 -9.21 11.37
CA ASN A 243 5.38 -9.46 12.75
C ASN A 243 6.80 -10.05 12.89
N GLY A 244 7.63 -9.93 11.85
CA GLY A 244 9.06 -10.22 11.91
C GLY A 244 9.86 -9.07 12.52
N ALA A 245 11.12 -9.34 12.87
CA ALA A 245 12.05 -8.28 13.28
C ALA A 245 12.36 -7.35 12.11
N VAL A 246 12.34 -6.04 12.35
CA VAL A 246 12.70 -5.02 11.36
C VAL A 246 13.76 -4.08 11.92
N ASN A 247 14.54 -3.49 11.02
CA ASN A 247 15.46 -2.40 11.31
C ASN A 247 15.37 -1.38 10.17
N PHE A 248 15.76 -0.14 10.44
CA PHE A 248 15.58 1.00 9.53
C PHE A 248 16.94 1.70 9.27
N PRO A 249 17.88 1.05 8.54
CA PRO A 249 19.20 1.62 8.29
C PRO A 249 19.11 2.79 7.31
N TYR A 250 19.19 4.00 7.85
CA TYR A 250 19.07 5.24 7.11
C TYR A 250 20.11 6.27 7.59
N SER A 251 20.81 6.87 6.65
CA SER A 251 21.57 8.10 6.85
C SER A 251 21.74 8.81 5.50
N ILE A 252 21.61 10.12 5.48
CA ILE A 252 21.84 10.95 4.30
C ILE A 252 23.34 10.95 3.99
N PRO A 253 23.76 10.64 2.73
CA PRO A 253 25.15 10.69 2.35
C PRO A 253 25.72 12.12 2.41
N LYS A 254 27.00 12.25 2.74
CA LYS A 254 27.65 13.56 2.76
C LYS A 254 27.74 14.17 1.36
N GLY A 255 27.59 15.47 1.28
CA GLY A 255 27.76 16.22 0.04
C GLY A 255 26.54 16.24 -0.90
N PHE A 256 25.40 15.71 -0.45
CA PHE A 256 24.15 15.81 -1.19
C PHE A 256 23.55 17.21 -1.00
N LYS A 257 22.85 17.68 -2.04
CA LYS A 257 22.12 18.95 -2.03
C LYS A 257 20.71 18.74 -1.47
N GLU A 258 20.27 19.65 -0.62
CA GLU A 258 18.91 19.65 -0.11
C GLU A 258 17.91 20.13 -1.18
N ILE A 259 16.77 19.45 -1.25
CA ILE A 259 15.63 19.84 -2.08
C ILE A 259 14.84 20.89 -1.29
N GLU A 260 14.77 22.12 -1.81
CA GLU A 260 13.90 23.19 -1.31
C GLU A 260 12.56 23.13 -2.04
N LEU A 261 11.43 23.27 -1.29
CA LEU A 261 10.05 23.28 -1.79
C LEU A 261 9.55 24.71 -2.00
#